data_16e308e2df279add055d711190f85f64
#
_entry.id   16e308e2df279add055d711190f85f64
#
_cell.length_a   1.000
_cell.length_b   1.000
_cell.length_c   1.000
_cell.angle_alpha   90.00
_cell.angle_beta   90.00
_cell.angle_gamma   90.00
#
_symmetry.space_group_name_H-M   'P 1'
#
loop_
_entity.id
_entity.type
_entity.pdbx_description
1 polymer ?
#
loop_
_entity_poly.entity_id
_entity_poly.type
_entity_poly.pdbx_seq_one_letter_code
_entity_poly.pdbx_strand_id
1 'polypeptide(L)'
;MTAMATTRVPKDNLLKLALTAFGVIFLLIYPMGLIWPTGWVWHSGHGEYYLQMICGIYAVLGVFLILAARDPSEHRSLISFTIWSSIVHAAIMAAQALHDGRELGHLVGDVPALVIVAAVHWYLLPNARLEPSSA
;
A
#
# COMPACT_ATOMS: atom_id res chain seq x y z
N MET A 1 13.01 16.10 -38.66
CA MET A 1 12.29 15.13 -37.82
C MET A 1 12.97 15.11 -36.47
N THR A 2 12.42 15.86 -35.53
CA THR A 2 12.97 15.95 -34.17
C THR A 2 12.42 14.76 -33.38
N ALA A 3 13.29 13.81 -33.01
CA ALA A 3 12.91 12.67 -32.19
C ALA A 3 12.52 13.22 -30.80
N MET A 4 11.26 13.06 -30.43
CA MET A 4 10.79 13.26 -29.07
C MET A 4 11.54 12.29 -28.17
N ALA A 5 12.52 12.79 -27.43
CA ALA A 5 13.15 12.04 -26.37
C ALA A 5 12.10 11.77 -25.30
N THR A 6 11.57 10.57 -25.27
CA THR A 6 10.73 10.07 -24.17
C THR A 6 11.65 10.00 -22.94
N THR A 7 11.56 11.00 -22.07
CA THR A 7 12.24 11.00 -20.79
C THR A 7 11.65 9.87 -19.92
N ARG A 8 12.25 8.69 -19.96
CA ARG A 8 11.93 7.62 -19.01
C ARG A 8 12.26 8.12 -17.61
N VAL A 9 11.24 8.31 -16.80
CA VAL A 9 11.42 8.61 -15.39
C VAL A 9 12.23 7.45 -14.77
N PRO A 10 13.35 7.73 -14.09
CA PRO A 10 14.15 6.69 -13.45
C PRO A 10 13.27 5.85 -12.50
N LYS A 11 13.46 4.51 -12.48
CA LYS A 11 12.68 3.58 -11.65
C LYS A 11 12.69 3.98 -10.18
N ASP A 12 13.80 4.54 -9.70
CA ASP A 12 13.94 5.03 -8.32
C ASP A 12 13.01 6.21 -8.02
N ASN A 13 12.82 7.13 -8.96
CA ASN A 13 11.89 8.25 -8.78
C ASN A 13 10.44 7.78 -8.76
N LEU A 14 10.10 6.77 -9.57
CA LEU A 14 8.78 6.16 -9.55
C LEU A 14 8.52 5.45 -8.21
N LEU A 15 9.51 4.77 -7.66
CA LEU A 15 9.41 4.14 -6.36
C LEU A 15 9.22 5.18 -5.24
N LYS A 16 9.99 6.25 -5.24
CA LYS A 16 9.83 7.36 -4.28
C LYS A 16 8.44 7.97 -4.35
N LEU A 17 7.94 8.18 -5.56
CA LEU A 17 6.58 8.68 -5.78
C LEU A 17 5.53 7.69 -5.26
N ALA A 18 5.67 6.41 -5.58
CA ALA A 18 4.75 5.36 -5.11
C ALA A 18 4.72 5.27 -3.59
N LEU A 19 5.89 5.22 -2.93
CA LEU A 19 6.00 5.18 -1.48
C LEU A 19 5.34 6.40 -0.82
N THR A 20 5.55 7.58 -1.38
CA THR A 20 4.93 8.82 -0.87
C THR A 20 3.42 8.80 -1.08
N ALA A 21 2.96 8.46 -2.29
CA ALA A 21 1.53 8.46 -2.62
C ALA A 21 0.75 7.45 -1.77
N PHE A 22 1.21 6.19 -1.69
CA PHE A 22 0.56 5.18 -0.86
C PHE A 22 0.70 5.47 0.63
N GLY A 23 1.83 6.05 1.07
CA GLY A 23 2.00 6.52 2.42
C GLY A 23 0.97 7.57 2.82
N VAL A 24 0.71 8.55 1.97
CA VAL A 24 -0.33 9.57 2.18
C VAL A 24 -1.73 8.94 2.18
N ILE A 25 -2.02 8.02 1.24
CA ILE A 25 -3.30 7.31 1.20
C ILE A 25 -3.53 6.56 2.52
N PHE A 26 -2.52 5.84 3.03
CA PHE A 26 -2.63 5.09 4.28
C PHE A 26 -2.86 5.98 5.50
N LEU A 27 -2.26 7.18 5.53
CA LEU A 27 -2.56 8.18 6.56
C LEU A 27 -4.00 8.68 6.51
N LEU A 28 -4.57 8.75 5.31
CA LEU A 28 -5.90 9.33 5.09
C LEU A 28 -7.04 8.31 5.17
N ILE A 29 -6.78 7.00 5.28
CA ILE A 29 -7.81 5.96 5.31
C ILE A 29 -8.87 6.27 6.39
N TYR A 30 -8.43 6.53 7.64
CA TYR A 30 -9.36 6.79 8.73
C TYR A 30 -10.18 8.09 8.53
N PRO A 31 -9.58 9.26 8.26
CA PRO A 31 -10.35 10.47 8.01
C PRO A 31 -11.26 10.36 6.77
N MET A 32 -10.84 9.67 5.71
CA MET A 32 -11.68 9.45 4.53
C MET A 32 -12.90 8.56 4.85
N GLY A 33 -12.72 7.54 5.67
CA GLY A 33 -13.79 6.68 6.13
C GLY A 33 -14.83 7.42 6.99
N LEU A 34 -14.41 8.40 7.79
CA LEU A 34 -15.32 9.27 8.55
C LEU A 34 -16.17 10.17 7.65
N ILE A 35 -15.59 10.65 6.52
CA ILE A 35 -16.28 11.53 5.57
C ILE A 35 -17.21 10.73 4.65
N TRP A 36 -16.81 9.53 4.25
CA TRP A 36 -17.55 8.70 3.31
C TRP A 36 -17.60 7.22 3.73
N PRO A 37 -18.32 6.87 4.82
CA PRO A 37 -18.34 5.52 5.38
C PRO A 37 -18.84 4.46 4.39
N THR A 38 -19.86 4.80 3.58
CA THR A 38 -20.44 3.85 2.61
C THR A 38 -19.49 3.50 1.47
N GLY A 39 -18.57 4.40 1.11
CA GLY A 39 -17.57 4.16 0.08
C GLY A 39 -16.44 3.22 0.54
N TRP A 40 -16.30 3.03 1.85
CA TRP A 40 -15.30 2.17 2.48
C TRP A 40 -15.89 0.89 3.08
N VAL A 41 -17.20 0.67 2.93
CA VAL A 41 -17.92 -0.47 3.50
C VAL A 41 -17.73 -0.56 5.02
N TRP A 42 -17.72 0.61 5.69
CA TRP A 42 -17.62 0.67 7.15
C TRP A 42 -18.98 0.42 7.80
N HIS A 43 -19.04 -0.61 8.62
CA HIS A 43 -20.24 -0.94 9.39
C HIS A 43 -20.06 -0.50 10.84
N SER A 44 -21.03 0.20 11.39
CA SER A 44 -21.05 0.56 12.82
C SER A 44 -21.27 -0.69 13.69
N GLY A 45 -20.64 -0.76 14.85
CA GLY A 45 -20.86 -1.81 15.84
C GLY A 45 -19.58 -2.25 16.55
N HIS A 46 -19.60 -3.47 17.12
CA HIS A 46 -18.46 -4.01 17.88
C HIS A 46 -17.16 -4.14 17.10
N GLY A 47 -17.20 -4.15 15.76
CA GLY A 47 -16.03 -4.13 14.90
C GLY A 47 -15.33 -2.77 14.78
N GLU A 48 -15.95 -1.67 15.22
CA GLU A 48 -15.44 -0.32 15.02
C GLU A 48 -14.08 -0.09 15.70
N TYR A 49 -13.88 -0.64 16.91
CA TYR A 49 -12.59 -0.52 17.61
C TYR A 49 -11.47 -1.25 16.90
N TYR A 50 -11.73 -2.43 16.35
CA TYR A 50 -10.74 -3.15 15.53
C TYR A 50 -10.41 -2.41 14.25
N LEU A 51 -11.41 -1.80 13.62
CA LEU A 51 -11.22 -0.96 12.44
C LEU A 51 -10.35 0.26 12.76
N GLN A 52 -10.60 0.93 13.87
CA GLN A 52 -9.77 2.05 14.33
C GLN A 52 -8.33 1.62 14.61
N MET A 53 -8.15 0.44 15.24
CA MET A 53 -6.82 -0.12 15.51
C MET A 53 -6.06 -0.41 14.21
N ILE A 54 -6.70 -1.04 13.22
CA ILE A 54 -6.06 -1.34 11.92
C ILE A 54 -5.74 -0.06 11.16
N CYS A 55 -6.63 0.94 11.17
CA CYS A 55 -6.38 2.24 10.58
C CYS A 55 -5.20 2.96 11.25
N GLY A 56 -5.04 2.83 12.57
CA GLY A 56 -3.88 3.33 13.29
C GLY A 56 -2.57 2.68 12.83
N ILE A 57 -2.57 1.36 12.63
CA ILE A 57 -1.41 0.63 12.08
C ILE A 57 -1.10 1.10 10.65
N TYR A 58 -2.11 1.28 9.81
CA TYR A 58 -1.91 1.82 8.45
C TYR A 58 -1.38 3.25 8.47
N ALA A 59 -1.83 4.10 9.38
CA ALA A 59 -1.32 5.45 9.52
C ALA A 59 0.18 5.45 9.87
N VAL A 60 0.59 4.60 10.82
CA VAL A 60 2.01 4.43 11.17
C VAL A 60 2.81 3.91 9.96
N LEU A 61 2.32 2.87 9.28
CA LEU A 61 2.94 2.36 8.07
C LEU A 61 3.06 3.45 7.01
N GLY A 62 2.04 4.29 6.83
CA GLY A 62 2.04 5.42 5.91
C GLY A 62 3.17 6.41 6.20
N VAL A 63 3.38 6.76 7.47
CA VAL A 63 4.51 7.61 7.89
C VAL A 63 5.84 6.96 7.50
N PHE A 64 6.02 5.68 7.80
CA PHE A 64 7.27 4.97 7.49
C PHE A 64 7.51 4.83 5.98
N LEU A 65 6.48 4.66 5.17
CA LEU A 65 6.60 4.65 3.70
C LEU A 65 7.06 6.01 3.16
N ILE A 66 6.52 7.11 3.69
CA ILE A 66 6.96 8.46 3.33
C ILE A 66 8.42 8.68 3.73
N LEU A 67 8.83 8.22 4.90
CA LEU A 67 10.23 8.30 5.32
C LEU A 67 11.14 7.45 4.43
N ALA A 68 10.72 6.23 4.08
CA ALA A 68 11.42 5.33 3.18
C ALA A 68 11.59 5.89 1.77
N ALA A 69 10.71 6.79 1.33
CA ALA A 69 10.82 7.46 0.04
C ALA A 69 12.08 8.33 -0.08
N ARG A 70 12.74 8.69 1.02
CA ARG A 70 14.01 9.44 1.01
C ARG A 70 15.15 8.57 0.49
N ASP A 71 15.25 7.34 0.98
CA ASP A 71 16.21 6.33 0.51
C ASP A 71 15.56 4.93 0.49
N PRO A 72 14.86 4.56 -0.60
CA PRO A 72 14.18 3.28 -0.69
C PRO A 72 15.12 2.08 -0.60
N SER A 73 16.38 2.25 -0.97
CA SER A 73 17.37 1.16 -0.97
C SER A 73 17.69 0.69 0.46
N GLU A 74 17.67 1.57 1.43
CA GLU A 74 17.90 1.28 2.86
C GLU A 74 16.65 0.66 3.52
N HIS A 75 15.47 0.80 2.92
CA HIS A 75 14.20 0.39 3.50
C HIS A 75 13.53 -0.79 2.78
N ARG A 76 14.32 -1.67 2.13
CA ARG A 76 13.80 -2.83 1.38
C ARG A 76 12.92 -3.76 2.22
N SER A 77 13.27 -3.98 3.49
CA SER A 77 12.50 -4.83 4.39
C SER A 77 11.09 -4.26 4.65
N LEU A 78 10.98 -2.94 4.83
CA LEU A 78 9.70 -2.26 4.98
C LEU A 78 8.86 -2.37 3.70
N ILE A 79 9.48 -2.15 2.53
CA ILE A 79 8.79 -2.29 1.25
C ILE A 79 8.31 -3.73 1.05
N SER A 80 9.14 -4.72 1.35
CA SER A 80 8.77 -6.14 1.28
C SER A 80 7.65 -6.48 2.26
N PHE A 81 7.70 -5.95 3.48
CA PHE A 81 6.60 -6.10 4.45
C PHE A 81 5.30 -5.52 3.90
N THR A 82 5.34 -4.33 3.30
CA THR A 82 4.16 -3.69 2.70
C THR A 82 3.57 -4.55 1.58
N ILE A 83 4.40 -5.15 0.72
CA ILE A 83 3.96 -6.05 -0.33
C ILE A 83 3.23 -7.25 0.26
N TRP A 84 3.87 -7.99 1.15
CA TRP A 84 3.32 -9.22 1.68
C TRP A 84 2.12 -9.00 2.59
N SER A 85 2.15 -7.96 3.44
CA SER A 85 1.01 -7.61 4.29
C SER A 85 -0.22 -7.20 3.46
N SER A 86 -0.02 -6.48 2.36
CA SER A 86 -1.11 -6.13 1.44
C SER A 86 -1.70 -7.35 0.75
N ILE A 87 -0.86 -8.32 0.32
CA ILE A 87 -1.34 -9.58 -0.28
C ILE A 87 -2.16 -10.38 0.72
N VAL A 88 -1.63 -10.57 1.94
CA VAL A 88 -2.34 -11.35 2.98
C VAL A 88 -3.65 -10.67 3.37
N HIS A 89 -3.64 -9.35 3.53
CA HIS A 89 -4.85 -8.59 3.86
C HIS A 89 -5.90 -8.72 2.76
N ALA A 90 -5.51 -8.52 1.49
CA ALA A 90 -6.41 -8.70 0.35
C ALA A 90 -7.00 -10.12 0.29
N ALA A 91 -6.19 -11.14 0.55
CA ALA A 91 -6.65 -12.52 0.55
C ALA A 91 -7.67 -12.80 1.67
N ILE A 92 -7.44 -12.26 2.87
CA ILE A 92 -8.38 -12.40 4.00
C ILE A 92 -9.70 -11.70 3.68
N MET A 93 -9.65 -10.45 3.19
CA MET A 93 -10.86 -9.70 2.84
C MET A 93 -11.63 -10.36 1.70
N ALA A 94 -10.94 -10.88 0.68
CA ALA A 94 -11.57 -11.62 -0.41
C ALA A 94 -12.28 -12.88 0.11
N ALA A 95 -11.64 -13.65 1.01
CA ALA A 95 -12.26 -14.82 1.61
C ALA A 95 -13.49 -14.45 2.44
N GLN A 96 -13.44 -13.39 3.23
CA GLN A 96 -14.59 -12.90 4.01
C GLN A 96 -15.73 -12.47 3.10
N ALA A 97 -15.45 -11.71 2.04
CA ALA A 97 -16.47 -11.26 1.09
C ALA A 97 -17.15 -12.42 0.33
N LEU A 98 -16.46 -13.54 0.13
CA LEU A 98 -17.04 -14.75 -0.47
C LEU A 98 -17.94 -15.52 0.51
N HIS A 99 -17.74 -15.37 1.82
CA HIS A 99 -18.54 -16.01 2.86
C HIS A 99 -19.71 -15.16 3.35
N ASP A 100 -19.59 -13.84 3.35
CA ASP A 100 -20.65 -12.90 3.76
C ASP A 100 -20.97 -11.91 2.64
N GLY A 101 -22.19 -12.01 2.09
CA GLY A 101 -22.63 -11.13 1.02
C GLY A 101 -22.65 -9.63 1.38
N ARG A 102 -22.61 -9.29 2.68
CA ARG A 102 -22.52 -7.90 3.13
C ARG A 102 -21.14 -7.30 2.88
N GLU A 103 -20.12 -8.14 2.77
CA GLU A 103 -18.72 -7.74 2.55
C GLU A 103 -18.31 -7.73 1.06
N LEU A 104 -19.25 -8.02 0.13
CA LEU A 104 -18.96 -8.03 -1.32
C LEU A 104 -18.39 -6.73 -1.86
N GLY A 105 -18.67 -5.60 -1.20
CA GLY A 105 -18.09 -4.30 -1.56
C GLY A 105 -16.56 -4.27 -1.53
N HIS A 106 -15.94 -5.06 -0.65
CA HIS A 106 -14.49 -5.16 -0.55
C HIS A 106 -13.84 -5.73 -1.81
N LEU A 107 -14.54 -6.62 -2.55
CA LEU A 107 -14.02 -7.20 -3.80
C LEU A 107 -13.84 -6.15 -4.91
N VAL A 108 -14.56 -5.03 -4.83
CA VAL A 108 -14.49 -3.95 -5.83
C VAL A 108 -13.63 -2.78 -5.34
N GLY A 109 -13.51 -2.59 -4.02
CA GLY A 109 -12.79 -1.49 -3.39
C GLY A 109 -11.42 -1.90 -2.85
N ASP A 110 -11.40 -2.40 -1.62
CA ASP A 110 -10.18 -2.59 -0.84
C ASP A 110 -9.27 -3.68 -1.40
N VAL A 111 -9.83 -4.80 -1.83
CA VAL A 111 -9.06 -5.93 -2.38
C VAL A 111 -8.26 -5.52 -3.62
N PRO A 112 -8.86 -4.91 -4.66
CA PRO A 112 -8.09 -4.40 -5.79
C PRO A 112 -7.08 -3.33 -5.40
N ALA A 113 -7.41 -2.44 -4.48
CA ALA A 113 -6.50 -1.39 -4.01
C ALA A 113 -5.24 -2.00 -3.37
N LEU A 114 -5.39 -2.98 -2.48
CA LEU A 114 -4.27 -3.67 -1.84
C LEU A 114 -3.42 -4.48 -2.84
N VAL A 115 -4.06 -5.10 -3.83
CA VAL A 115 -3.34 -5.80 -4.92
C VAL A 115 -2.51 -4.81 -5.74
N ILE A 116 -3.05 -3.61 -6.04
CA ILE A 116 -2.31 -2.56 -6.74
C ILE A 116 -1.12 -2.09 -5.91
N VAL A 117 -1.30 -1.85 -4.59
CA VAL A 117 -0.20 -1.50 -3.68
C VAL A 117 0.91 -2.54 -3.74
N ALA A 118 0.56 -3.83 -3.61
CA ALA A 118 1.52 -4.92 -3.66
C ALA A 118 2.24 -5.00 -5.02
N ALA A 119 1.48 -4.95 -6.12
CA ALA A 119 2.03 -5.07 -7.47
C ALA A 119 2.98 -3.92 -7.84
N VAL A 120 2.61 -2.67 -7.51
CA VAL A 120 3.44 -1.49 -7.76
C VAL A 120 4.74 -1.56 -6.98
N HIS A 121 4.68 -1.86 -5.68
CA HIS A 121 5.89 -1.97 -4.87
C HIS A 121 6.76 -3.16 -5.28
N TRP A 122 6.15 -4.30 -5.64
CA TRP A 122 6.89 -5.46 -6.16
C TRP A 122 7.66 -5.12 -7.44
N TYR A 123 6.99 -4.49 -8.41
CA TYR A 123 7.60 -4.10 -9.68
C TYR A 123 8.73 -3.08 -9.51
N LEU A 124 8.57 -2.15 -8.56
CA LEU A 124 9.53 -1.08 -8.30
C LEU A 124 10.58 -1.46 -7.26
N LEU A 125 10.46 -2.59 -6.56
CA LEU A 125 11.40 -3.00 -5.51
C LEU A 125 12.85 -2.93 -6.01
N PRO A 126 13.75 -2.23 -5.28
CA PRO A 126 15.14 -2.13 -5.70
C PRO A 126 15.82 -3.50 -5.67
N ASN A 127 16.71 -3.77 -6.62
CA ASN A 127 17.56 -4.95 -6.58
C ASN A 127 18.44 -4.92 -5.31
N ALA A 128 18.72 -6.09 -4.73
CA ALA A 128 19.67 -6.16 -3.64
C ALA A 128 21.02 -5.63 -4.14
N ARG A 129 21.60 -4.66 -3.44
CA ARG A 129 22.98 -4.29 -3.65
C ARG A 129 23.81 -5.50 -3.19
N LEU A 130 24.46 -6.19 -4.12
CA LEU A 130 25.52 -7.12 -3.79
C LEU A 130 26.69 -6.24 -3.34
N GLU A 131 26.86 -6.07 -2.04
CA GLU A 131 28.12 -5.52 -1.51
C GLU A 131 29.24 -6.44 -2.00
N PRO A 132 30.29 -5.90 -2.67
CA PRO A 132 31.46 -6.72 -2.95
C PRO A 132 32.02 -7.15 -1.61
N SER A 133 32.05 -8.46 -1.35
CA SER A 133 32.69 -9.05 -0.17
C SER A 133 34.13 -8.51 -0.13
N SER A 134 34.41 -7.63 0.82
CA SER A 134 35.78 -7.24 1.16
C SER A 134 36.42 -8.44 1.85
N ALA A 135 37.03 -9.33 1.03
CA ALA A 135 37.93 -10.36 1.51
C ALA A 135 39.29 -9.74 1.85
#